data_901d530fd5fafcccc00f78fd7a432470
#
_entry.id   901d530fd5fafcccc00f78fd7a432470
#
_cell.length_a   1.000
_cell.length_b   1.000
_cell.length_c   1.000
_cell.angle_alpha   90.00
_cell.angle_beta   90.00
_cell.angle_gamma   90.00
#
_symmetry.space_group_name_H-M   'P 1'
#
loop_
_entity.id
_entity.type
_entity.pdbx_description
1 polymer ?
#
loop_
_entity_poly.entity_id
_entity_poly.type
_entity_poly.pdbx_seq_one_letter_code
_entity_poly.pdbx_strand_id
1 'polypeptide(L)'
;MSGTGRTNAKLIDIVLDESIGRSTPDVEHERAVAIFDLIEENSFAPVNDADSGPYKLKLSLVEQRLIFAISRESGEDVVTHILSLTPFRRIIKDYYMICESYYDAIRSSTPSQIEAIDMGRRGLHNEGSQTLLDRLAGKIEIDFDTARRLFTLVCVLHWRG
;
A
#
# COMPACT_ATOMS: atom_id res chain seq x y z
N MET A 1 -0.12 -11.39 28.65
CA MET A 1 -1.26 -10.98 27.84
C MET A 1 -0.86 -10.69 26.42
N SER A 2 -0.75 -11.75 25.68
CA SER A 2 -0.28 -11.65 24.29
C SER A 2 -1.16 -10.75 23.41
N GLY A 3 -2.46 -10.69 23.71
CA GLY A 3 -3.38 -9.85 22.92
C GLY A 3 -3.16 -8.36 23.08
N THR A 4 -2.57 -7.92 24.19
CA THR A 4 -2.39 -6.49 24.46
C THR A 4 -1.37 -5.86 23.51
N GLY A 5 -0.25 -6.55 23.25
CA GLY A 5 0.76 -6.06 22.33
C GLY A 5 0.23 -5.94 20.90
N ARG A 6 -0.63 -6.88 20.49
CA ARG A 6 -1.19 -6.90 19.15
C ARG A 6 -2.17 -5.76 18.88
N THR A 7 -2.88 -5.28 19.90
CA THR A 7 -3.82 -4.16 19.71
C THR A 7 -3.10 -2.86 19.39
N ASN A 8 -1.82 -2.75 19.74
CA ASN A 8 -1.01 -1.57 19.45
C ASN A 8 -0.27 -1.68 18.11
N ALA A 9 -0.25 -2.85 17.50
CA ALA A 9 0.43 -3.09 16.24
C ALA A 9 -0.46 -2.65 15.07
N LYS A 10 -0.72 -1.35 14.99
CA LYS A 10 -1.59 -0.80 13.95
C LYS A 10 -1.22 0.63 13.59
N LEU A 11 -1.53 0.98 12.34
CA LEU A 11 -1.47 2.36 11.84
C LEU A 11 -2.77 3.08 12.16
N ILE A 12 -2.66 4.29 12.66
CA ILE A 12 -3.81 5.15 12.93
C ILE A 12 -3.83 6.39 12.06
N ASP A 13 -2.75 6.68 11.35
CA ASP A 13 -2.68 7.83 10.46
C ASP A 13 -1.62 7.64 9.38
N ILE A 14 -1.90 8.14 8.18
CA ILE A 14 -0.97 8.13 7.06
C ILE A 14 -0.99 9.51 6.42
N VAL A 15 0.18 10.11 6.31
CA VAL A 15 0.36 11.42 5.69
C VAL A 15 1.28 11.27 4.49
N LEU A 16 0.90 11.89 3.37
CA LEU A 16 1.73 11.92 2.17
C LEU A 16 2.51 13.23 2.16
N ASP A 17 3.84 13.10 2.08
CA ASP A 17 4.72 14.25 2.00
C ASP A 17 4.53 14.97 0.65
N GLU A 18 4.83 16.25 0.61
CA GLU A 18 4.73 17.04 -0.62
C GLU A 18 5.63 16.52 -1.75
N SER A 19 6.67 15.75 -1.41
CA SER A 19 7.54 15.11 -2.41
C SER A 19 6.79 14.15 -3.33
N ILE A 20 5.64 13.63 -2.86
CA ILE A 20 4.81 12.74 -3.68
C ILE A 20 4.07 13.54 -4.75
N GLY A 21 3.77 14.80 -4.45
CA GLY A 21 3.11 15.69 -5.38
C GLY A 21 1.61 15.47 -5.47
N ARG A 22 0.93 16.49 -5.96
CA ARG A 22 -0.50 16.41 -6.20
C ARG A 22 -0.76 15.86 -7.59
N SER A 23 -1.94 15.28 -7.77
CA SER A 23 -2.37 14.75 -9.05
C SER A 23 -3.78 15.27 -9.38
N THR A 24 -4.47 14.62 -10.31
CA THR A 24 -5.83 15.01 -10.70
C THR A 24 -6.80 14.78 -9.52
N PRO A 25 -7.97 15.43 -9.52
CA PRO A 25 -8.97 15.19 -8.48
C PRO A 25 -9.36 13.72 -8.34
N ASP A 26 -9.47 13.00 -9.44
CA ASP A 26 -9.81 11.57 -9.42
C ASP A 26 -8.72 10.75 -8.73
N VAL A 27 -7.46 11.02 -9.04
CA VAL A 27 -6.33 10.33 -8.41
C VAL A 27 -6.24 10.69 -6.93
N GLU A 28 -6.44 11.96 -6.58
CA GLU A 28 -6.44 12.39 -5.17
C GLU A 28 -7.54 11.69 -4.39
N HIS A 29 -8.70 11.48 -5.00
CA HIS A 29 -9.79 10.75 -4.38
C HIS A 29 -9.39 9.28 -4.15
N GLU A 30 -8.77 8.64 -5.14
CA GLU A 30 -8.31 7.26 -5.02
C GLU A 30 -7.25 7.11 -3.91
N ARG A 31 -6.37 8.09 -3.78
CA ARG A 31 -5.39 8.12 -2.69
C ARG A 31 -6.08 8.18 -1.34
N ALA A 32 -7.08 9.03 -1.21
CA ALA A 32 -7.83 9.18 0.04
C ALA A 32 -8.56 7.89 0.40
N VAL A 33 -9.18 7.22 -0.58
CA VAL A 33 -9.87 5.94 -0.35
C VAL A 33 -8.87 4.87 0.08
N ALA A 34 -7.73 4.78 -0.59
CA ALA A 34 -6.71 3.79 -0.25
C ALA A 34 -6.18 3.98 1.17
N ILE A 35 -5.97 5.23 1.58
CA ILE A 35 -5.54 5.55 2.94
C ILE A 35 -6.62 5.18 3.94
N PHE A 36 -7.87 5.53 3.66
CA PHE A 36 -8.99 5.21 4.53
C PHE A 36 -9.10 3.70 4.75
N ASP A 37 -9.07 2.93 3.68
CA ASP A 37 -9.17 1.47 3.76
C ASP A 37 -8.04 0.87 4.60
N LEU A 38 -6.84 1.39 4.43
CA LEU A 38 -5.67 0.91 5.15
C LEU A 38 -5.77 1.22 6.65
N ILE A 39 -6.21 2.43 7.00
CA ILE A 39 -6.36 2.83 8.41
C ILE A 39 -7.50 2.08 9.07
N GLU A 40 -8.57 1.82 8.34
CA GLU A 40 -9.76 1.14 8.85
C GLU A 40 -9.42 -0.24 9.42
N GLU A 41 -8.52 -0.98 8.76
CA GLU A 41 -8.16 -2.32 9.17
C GLU A 41 -6.74 -2.63 8.72
N ASN A 42 -5.87 -2.87 9.67
CA ASN A 42 -4.48 -3.20 9.38
C ASN A 42 -3.80 -3.85 10.58
N SER A 43 -2.64 -4.46 10.29
CA SER A 43 -1.70 -4.95 11.29
C SER A 43 -0.34 -4.42 10.86
N PHE A 44 0.29 -3.61 11.71
CA PHE A 44 1.50 -2.88 11.31
C PHE A 44 2.35 -2.59 12.54
N ALA A 45 3.59 -3.02 12.52
CA ALA A 45 4.55 -2.69 13.56
C ALA A 45 5.97 -2.77 13.02
N PRO A 46 6.82 -1.79 13.33
CA PRO A 46 8.25 -1.95 13.10
C PRO A 46 8.77 -3.16 13.87
N VAL A 47 9.71 -3.87 13.29
CA VAL A 47 10.31 -5.04 13.95
C VAL A 47 10.91 -4.60 15.29
N ASN A 48 10.63 -5.36 16.34
CA ASN A 48 11.08 -5.12 17.72
C ASN A 48 10.41 -3.93 18.40
N ASP A 49 9.29 -3.45 17.89
CA ASP A 49 8.58 -2.32 18.50
C ASP A 49 7.06 -2.54 18.61
N ALA A 50 6.59 -3.77 18.50
CA ALA A 50 5.16 -4.09 18.39
C ALA A 50 4.31 -3.60 19.56
N ASP A 51 4.88 -3.50 20.76
CA ASP A 51 4.14 -3.13 21.96
C ASP A 51 4.07 -1.61 22.18
N SER A 52 4.73 -0.83 21.34
CA SER A 52 4.86 0.61 21.53
C SER A 52 3.97 1.45 20.60
N GLY A 53 3.16 0.79 19.81
CA GLY A 53 2.18 1.47 18.94
C GLY A 53 1.05 2.08 19.76
N PRO A 54 0.02 2.62 19.11
CA PRO A 54 -0.16 2.64 17.64
C PRO A 54 0.78 3.58 16.93
N TYR A 55 0.81 3.50 15.61
CA TYR A 55 1.80 4.20 14.80
C TYR A 55 1.19 5.15 13.80
N LYS A 56 1.97 6.17 13.45
CA LYS A 56 1.68 7.09 12.34
C LYS A 56 2.75 6.87 11.27
N LEU A 57 2.35 6.98 10.03
CA LEU A 57 3.24 6.78 8.88
C LEU A 57 3.24 8.03 8.01
N LYS A 58 4.43 8.54 7.70
CA LYS A 58 4.59 9.57 6.68
C LYS A 58 5.34 8.96 5.52
N LEU A 59 4.73 9.03 4.33
CA LEU A 59 5.34 8.52 3.11
C LEU A 59 5.92 9.67 2.30
N SER A 60 7.17 9.51 1.89
CA SER A 60 7.87 10.45 1.03
C SER A 60 8.40 9.70 -0.18
N LEU A 61 8.58 10.40 -1.29
CA LEU A 61 9.10 9.80 -2.51
C LEU A 61 10.34 10.57 -2.94
N VAL A 62 11.47 9.89 -3.00
CA VAL A 62 12.74 10.47 -3.44
C VAL A 62 13.31 9.57 -4.51
N GLU A 63 13.28 10.05 -5.75
CA GLU A 63 13.68 9.27 -6.92
C GLU A 63 12.81 8.02 -7.02
N GLN A 64 13.41 6.83 -7.03
CA GLN A 64 12.67 5.56 -7.11
C GLN A 64 12.56 4.90 -5.73
N ARG A 65 12.52 5.70 -4.67
CA ARG A 65 12.49 5.17 -3.30
C ARG A 65 11.32 5.76 -2.54
N LEU A 66 10.57 4.88 -1.90
CA LEU A 66 9.48 5.27 -1.01
C LEU A 66 10.01 5.21 0.42
N ILE A 67 9.91 6.33 1.12
CA ILE A 67 10.44 6.46 2.47
C ILE A 67 9.30 6.34 3.47
N PHE A 68 9.45 5.42 4.41
CA PHE A 68 8.48 5.14 5.46
C PHE A 68 9.01 5.75 6.76
N ALA A 69 8.56 6.94 7.11
CA ALA A 69 8.90 7.56 8.38
C ALA A 69 7.81 7.20 9.39
N ILE A 70 8.17 6.39 10.37
CA ILE A 70 7.22 5.82 11.34
C ILE A 70 7.41 6.52 12.68
N SER A 71 6.31 6.99 13.25
CA SER A 71 6.30 7.65 14.55
C SER A 71 5.20 7.07 15.44
N ARG A 72 5.27 7.37 16.73
CA ARG A 72 4.23 7.01 17.69
C ARG A 72 3.06 7.99 17.60
N GLU A 73 1.99 7.65 18.25
CA GLU A 73 0.81 8.53 18.33
C GLU A 73 1.17 9.92 18.86
N SER A 74 2.12 9.98 19.79
CA SER A 74 2.61 11.23 20.36
C SER A 74 3.40 12.11 19.38
N GLY A 75 3.84 11.52 18.27
CA GLY A 75 4.71 12.20 17.31
C GLY A 75 6.18 11.85 17.47
N GLU A 76 6.54 11.08 18.49
CA GLU A 76 7.92 10.65 18.69
C GLU A 76 8.35 9.71 17.56
N ASP A 77 9.51 9.98 16.97
CA ASP A 77 10.04 9.15 15.88
C ASP A 77 10.43 7.77 16.40
N VAL A 78 10.07 6.75 15.61
CA VAL A 78 10.44 5.36 15.92
C VAL A 78 11.56 4.90 15.00
N VAL A 79 11.33 4.91 13.69
CA VAL A 79 12.30 4.42 12.72
C VAL A 79 11.89 4.92 11.32
N THR A 80 12.88 5.00 10.44
CA THR A 80 12.65 5.31 9.03
C THR A 80 13.22 4.16 8.20
N HIS A 81 12.39 3.65 7.28
CA HIS A 81 12.79 2.61 6.34
C HIS A 81 12.65 3.10 4.91
N ILE A 82 13.50 2.61 4.04
CA ILE A 82 13.50 2.97 2.62
C ILE A 82 13.15 1.73 1.82
N LEU A 83 12.16 1.87 0.95
CA LEU A 83 11.74 0.81 0.04
C LEU A 83 12.06 1.22 -1.38
N SER A 84 12.92 0.44 -2.07
CA SER A 84 13.16 0.66 -3.48
C SER A 84 11.92 0.27 -4.28
N LEU A 85 11.47 1.13 -5.17
CA LEU A 85 10.32 0.86 -6.02
C LEU A 85 10.69 0.14 -7.31
N THR A 86 11.98 -0.01 -7.59
CA THR A 86 12.45 -0.70 -8.79
C THR A 86 11.84 -2.09 -8.97
N PRO A 87 11.78 -2.95 -7.93
CA PRO A 87 11.16 -4.27 -8.08
C PRO A 87 9.67 -4.24 -8.41
N PHE A 88 9.01 -3.11 -8.20
CA PHE A 88 7.57 -2.97 -8.40
C PHE A 88 7.19 -2.37 -9.75
N ARG A 89 8.14 -1.80 -10.47
CA ARG A 89 7.83 -1.07 -11.71
C ARG A 89 7.05 -1.89 -12.71
N ARG A 90 7.49 -3.12 -12.97
CA ARG A 90 6.82 -4.00 -13.93
C ARG A 90 5.45 -4.42 -13.42
N ILE A 91 5.35 -4.79 -12.15
CA ILE A 91 4.10 -5.25 -11.56
C ILE A 91 3.05 -4.14 -11.60
N ILE A 92 3.44 -2.92 -11.23
CA ILE A 92 2.54 -1.76 -11.24
C ILE A 92 2.07 -1.45 -12.66
N LYS A 93 2.99 -1.47 -13.63
CA LYS A 93 2.65 -1.24 -15.02
C LYS A 93 1.66 -2.27 -15.54
N ASP A 94 1.94 -3.55 -15.29
CA ASP A 94 1.09 -4.64 -15.74
C ASP A 94 -0.28 -4.57 -15.06
N TYR A 95 -0.31 -4.20 -13.79
CA TYR A 95 -1.54 -4.06 -13.05
C TYR A 95 -2.43 -2.96 -13.64
N TYR A 96 -1.88 -1.80 -13.97
CA TYR A 96 -2.65 -0.73 -14.60
C TYR A 96 -3.16 -1.14 -15.97
N MET A 97 -2.36 -1.83 -16.75
CA MET A 97 -2.79 -2.29 -18.07
C MET A 97 -3.96 -3.25 -17.98
N ILE A 98 -3.94 -4.16 -17.02
CA ILE A 98 -5.04 -5.12 -16.87
C ILE A 98 -6.29 -4.45 -16.28
N CYS A 99 -6.12 -3.43 -15.44
CA CYS A 99 -7.25 -2.64 -14.95
C CYS A 99 -7.97 -1.93 -16.09
N GLU A 100 -7.23 -1.35 -17.03
CA GLU A 100 -7.82 -0.74 -18.22
C GLU A 100 -8.56 -1.77 -19.05
N SER A 101 -7.96 -2.94 -19.25
CA SER A 101 -8.60 -4.04 -19.98
C SER A 101 -9.90 -4.47 -19.31
N TYR A 102 -9.92 -4.49 -17.98
CA TYR A 102 -11.11 -4.86 -17.22
C TYR A 102 -12.25 -3.87 -17.45
N TYR A 103 -11.95 -2.56 -17.37
CA TYR A 103 -12.97 -1.54 -17.60
C TYR A 103 -13.50 -1.58 -19.03
N ASP A 104 -12.64 -1.82 -20.01
CA ASP A 104 -13.09 -1.97 -21.39
C ASP A 104 -13.95 -3.22 -21.59
N ALA A 105 -13.55 -4.32 -20.95
CA ALA A 105 -14.25 -5.59 -21.06
C ALA A 105 -15.67 -5.52 -20.48
N ILE A 106 -15.88 -4.78 -19.40
CA ILE A 106 -17.21 -4.62 -18.79
C ILE A 106 -18.22 -4.09 -19.80
N ARG A 107 -17.76 -3.26 -20.74
CA ARG A 107 -18.65 -2.63 -21.72
C ARG A 107 -19.01 -3.53 -22.89
N SER A 108 -18.12 -4.43 -23.29
CA SER A 108 -18.28 -5.08 -24.60
C SER A 108 -17.91 -6.55 -24.64
N SER A 109 -17.42 -7.13 -23.55
CA SER A 109 -16.96 -8.53 -23.55
C SER A 109 -17.99 -9.47 -22.92
N THR A 110 -17.79 -10.76 -23.14
CA THR A 110 -18.65 -11.79 -22.54
C THR A 110 -18.32 -11.94 -21.05
N PRO A 111 -19.29 -12.46 -20.24
CA PRO A 111 -19.03 -12.68 -18.82
C PRO A 111 -17.80 -13.54 -18.55
N SER A 112 -17.52 -14.56 -19.35
CA SER A 112 -16.37 -15.41 -19.13
C SER A 112 -15.04 -14.67 -19.44
N GLN A 113 -15.04 -13.78 -20.42
CA GLN A 113 -13.87 -12.96 -20.70
C GLN A 113 -13.61 -11.96 -19.59
N ILE A 114 -14.67 -11.34 -19.07
CA ILE A 114 -14.56 -10.39 -17.95
C ILE A 114 -13.99 -11.12 -16.73
N GLU A 115 -14.49 -12.31 -16.45
CA GLU A 115 -14.00 -13.09 -15.31
C GLU A 115 -12.52 -13.46 -15.46
N ALA A 116 -12.09 -13.85 -16.65
CA ALA A 116 -10.69 -14.19 -16.91
C ALA A 116 -9.78 -12.98 -16.68
N ILE A 117 -10.19 -11.81 -17.14
CA ILE A 117 -9.43 -10.57 -16.94
C ILE A 117 -9.37 -10.20 -15.45
N ASP A 118 -10.50 -10.36 -14.75
CA ASP A 118 -10.57 -10.07 -13.32
C ASP A 118 -9.67 -11.00 -12.52
N MET A 119 -9.61 -12.28 -12.88
CA MET A 119 -8.70 -13.22 -12.25
C MET A 119 -7.23 -12.82 -12.45
N GLY A 120 -6.87 -12.37 -13.65
CA GLY A 120 -5.54 -11.86 -13.93
C GLY A 120 -5.22 -10.61 -13.12
N ARG A 121 -6.18 -9.72 -12.98
CA ARG A 121 -6.02 -8.49 -12.19
C ARG A 121 -5.74 -8.82 -10.71
N ARG A 122 -6.51 -9.74 -10.16
CA ARG A 122 -6.31 -10.19 -8.77
C ARG A 122 -4.96 -10.88 -8.59
N GLY A 123 -4.54 -11.68 -9.58
CA GLY A 123 -3.25 -12.35 -9.54
C GLY A 123 -2.09 -11.37 -9.50
N LEU A 124 -2.14 -10.34 -10.34
CA LEU A 124 -1.10 -9.30 -10.34
C LEU A 124 -1.10 -8.50 -9.04
N HIS A 125 -2.28 -8.20 -8.51
CA HIS A 125 -2.37 -7.49 -7.23
C HIS A 125 -1.76 -8.33 -6.10
N ASN A 126 -2.06 -9.63 -6.08
CA ASN A 126 -1.49 -10.54 -5.08
C ASN A 126 0.03 -10.67 -5.22
N GLU A 127 0.54 -10.71 -6.46
CA GLU A 127 1.97 -10.76 -6.70
C GLU A 127 2.67 -9.51 -6.15
N GLY A 128 2.12 -8.33 -6.42
CA GLY A 128 2.65 -7.07 -5.89
C GLY A 128 2.59 -7.02 -4.37
N SER A 129 1.50 -7.51 -3.80
CA SER A 129 1.32 -7.55 -2.35
C SER A 129 2.33 -8.46 -1.69
N GLN A 130 2.58 -9.63 -2.28
CA GLN A 130 3.56 -10.57 -1.75
C GLN A 130 4.98 -10.01 -1.87
N THR A 131 5.29 -9.35 -2.99
CA THR A 131 6.59 -8.69 -3.16
C THR A 131 6.79 -7.63 -2.08
N LEU A 132 5.75 -6.86 -1.79
CA LEU A 132 5.81 -5.83 -0.75
C LEU A 132 6.06 -6.46 0.63
N LEU A 133 5.31 -7.51 0.94
CA LEU A 133 5.47 -8.23 2.20
C LEU A 133 6.90 -8.75 2.36
N ASP A 134 7.44 -9.34 1.29
CA ASP A 134 8.80 -9.89 1.28
C ASP A 134 9.86 -8.80 1.45
N ARG A 135 9.67 -7.67 0.79
CA ARG A 135 10.63 -6.56 0.87
C ARG A 135 10.62 -5.84 2.21
N LEU A 136 9.50 -5.89 2.92
CA LEU A 136 9.39 -5.28 4.25
C LEU A 136 9.76 -6.27 5.37
N ALA A 137 9.92 -7.55 5.04
CA ALA A 137 10.28 -8.56 6.04
C ALA A 137 11.59 -8.18 6.74
N GLY A 138 11.59 -8.31 8.06
CA GLY A 138 12.73 -7.92 8.88
C GLY A 138 12.79 -6.42 9.20
N LYS A 139 11.90 -5.62 8.62
CA LYS A 139 11.83 -4.18 8.87
C LYS A 139 10.51 -3.78 9.48
N ILE A 140 9.42 -4.17 8.84
CA ILE A 140 8.06 -3.85 9.29
C ILE A 140 7.24 -5.13 9.19
N GLU A 141 6.57 -5.47 10.28
CA GLU A 141 5.69 -6.63 10.31
C GLU A 141 4.27 -6.21 9.93
N ILE A 142 3.76 -6.81 8.87
CA ILE A 142 2.39 -6.60 8.41
C ILE A 142 1.83 -7.96 8.00
N ASP A 143 0.50 -8.10 8.07
CA ASP A 143 -0.14 -9.30 7.54
C ASP A 143 -0.38 -9.14 6.04
N PHE A 144 -0.81 -10.20 5.37
CA PHE A 144 -1.00 -10.16 3.92
C PHE A 144 -2.10 -9.19 3.51
N ASP A 145 -3.18 -9.12 4.27
CA ASP A 145 -4.27 -8.19 3.97
C ASP A 145 -3.81 -6.75 4.06
N THR A 146 -2.98 -6.43 5.04
CA THR A 146 -2.36 -5.09 5.14
C THR A 146 -1.45 -4.84 3.95
N ALA A 147 -0.67 -5.84 3.54
CA ALA A 147 0.20 -5.74 2.36
C ALA A 147 -0.63 -5.44 1.10
N ARG A 148 -1.79 -6.07 0.95
CA ARG A 148 -2.69 -5.82 -0.19
C ARG A 148 -3.19 -4.37 -0.20
N ARG A 149 -3.60 -3.86 0.94
CA ARG A 149 -4.07 -2.48 1.06
C ARG A 149 -2.94 -1.48 0.83
N LEU A 150 -1.77 -1.79 1.36
CA LEU A 150 -0.60 -0.94 1.17
C LEU A 150 -0.13 -0.95 -0.29
N PHE A 151 -0.18 -2.10 -0.95
CA PHE A 151 0.16 -2.18 -2.36
C PHE A 151 -0.79 -1.34 -3.23
N THR A 152 -2.08 -1.35 -2.90
CA THR A 152 -3.06 -0.49 -3.57
C THR A 152 -2.65 0.98 -3.45
N LEU A 153 -2.26 1.42 -2.26
CA LEU A 153 -1.79 2.78 -2.06
C LEU A 153 -0.54 3.07 -2.89
N VAL A 154 0.43 2.16 -2.87
CA VAL A 154 1.65 2.31 -3.67
C VAL A 154 1.31 2.49 -5.15
N CYS A 155 0.38 1.69 -5.67
CA CYS A 155 -0.06 1.83 -7.06
C CYS A 155 -0.66 3.21 -7.34
N VAL A 156 -1.54 3.68 -6.46
CA VAL A 156 -2.21 4.97 -6.64
C VAL A 156 -1.22 6.13 -6.55
N LEU A 157 -0.17 5.99 -5.75
CA LEU A 157 0.87 7.02 -5.68
C LEU A 157 1.65 7.16 -6.98
N HIS A 158 1.68 6.11 -7.82
CA HIS A 158 2.34 6.13 -9.13
C HIS A 158 1.40 6.50 -10.27
N TRP A 159 0.11 6.49 -10.01
CA TRP A 159 -0.87 6.80 -11.05
C TRP A 159 -0.94 8.30 -11.26
N ARG A 160 -0.90 8.69 -12.53
CA ARG A 160 -0.90 10.11 -12.88
C ARG A 160 -2.16 10.58 -13.61
N GLY A 161 -3.17 9.76 -13.60
CA GLY A 161 -4.46 10.09 -14.20
C GLY A 161 -4.61 9.56 -15.60
#